data_f28644f6b91c0e7c1248034d6c5d6cc5
#
_entry.id   f28644f6b91c0e7c1248034d6c5d6cc5
#
_cell.length_a   1.000
_cell.length_b   1.000
_cell.length_c   1.000
_cell.angle_alpha   90.00
_cell.angle_beta   90.00
_cell.angle_gamma   90.00
#
_symmetry.space_group_name_H-M   'P 1'
#
loop_
_entity.id
_entity.type
_entity.pdbx_description
1 polymer ?
#
loop_
_entity_poly.entity_id
_entity_poly.type
_entity_poly.pdbx_seq_one_letter_code
_entity_poly.pdbx_strand_id
1 'polypeptide(L)'
;SGLVGSEMCIRDRGDVNQEDGARCNKWTFDKSLTNAMENDFHIFRLADVYLMKAECLIRTGGNNAEATRLVNAVRERAYGNSNHNYASVDLEKIALERKFELAWECHARQDNIRFGTFQNARWLKSETKGKDYMNIFPISQDAWQTNQNLKQNPGYPAF
;
A
#
# COMPACT_ATOMS: atom_id res chain seq x y z
N SER A 1 12.98 -10.05 2.17
CA SER A 1 13.26 -9.92 0.74
C SER A 1 12.25 -8.95 0.16
N GLY A 2 12.67 -7.72 0.05
CA GLY A 2 11.90 -6.67 -0.59
C GLY A 2 11.91 -6.81 -2.11
N LEU A 3 11.48 -5.79 -2.79
CA LEU A 3 11.70 -5.63 -4.22
C LEU A 3 13.19 -5.74 -4.52
N VAL A 4 13.63 -6.88 -5.02
CA VAL A 4 14.94 -7.03 -5.64
C VAL A 4 14.80 -6.40 -7.01
N GLY A 5 14.89 -5.09 -7.06
CA GLY A 5 14.98 -4.36 -8.29
C GLY A 5 16.33 -3.70 -8.32
N SER A 6 17.20 -4.13 -9.21
CA SER A 6 18.09 -3.19 -9.85
C SER A 6 17.23 -1.99 -10.26
N GLU A 7 17.77 -0.80 -10.15
CA GLU A 7 17.14 0.49 -10.46
C GLU A 7 16.09 0.38 -11.57
N MET A 8 14.85 0.41 -11.15
CA MET A 8 13.74 0.24 -12.04
C MET A 8 13.41 1.54 -12.68
N CYS A 9 14.01 1.73 -13.78
CA CYS A 9 13.61 2.74 -14.72
C CYS A 9 12.31 2.39 -15.41
N ILE A 10 11.20 2.44 -14.70
CA ILE A 10 9.93 2.80 -15.33
C ILE A 10 9.92 4.33 -15.39
N ARG A 11 10.96 4.90 -15.98
CA ARG A 11 10.99 6.30 -16.35
C ARG A 11 10.72 6.36 -17.84
N ASP A 12 9.71 7.12 -18.22
CA ASP A 12 9.54 7.73 -19.53
C ASP A 12 9.05 6.86 -20.69
N ARG A 13 8.41 5.72 -20.46
CA ARG A 13 7.76 5.00 -21.55
C ARG A 13 6.24 5.02 -21.41
N GLY A 14 5.58 5.62 -22.38
CA GLY A 14 4.11 5.59 -22.50
C GLY A 14 3.56 4.20 -22.81
N ASP A 15 4.39 3.30 -23.32
CA ASP A 15 4.02 1.91 -23.61
C ASP A 15 4.80 0.98 -22.68
N VAL A 16 4.08 0.30 -21.81
CA VAL A 16 4.62 -0.72 -20.90
C VAL A 16 4.37 -2.09 -21.50
N ASN A 17 5.42 -2.74 -21.99
CA ASN A 17 5.35 -4.13 -22.41
C ASN A 17 5.46 -5.08 -21.20
N GLN A 18 5.07 -6.33 -21.37
CA GLN A 18 5.20 -7.37 -20.34
C GLN A 18 6.63 -7.55 -19.80
N GLU A 19 7.62 -7.10 -20.56
CA GLU A 19 9.04 -7.20 -20.23
C GLU A 19 9.56 -5.95 -19.51
N ASP A 20 8.78 -4.87 -19.49
CA ASP A 20 9.15 -3.61 -18.85
C ASP A 20 8.69 -3.63 -17.39
N GLY A 21 9.57 -3.28 -16.48
CA GLY A 21 9.20 -3.04 -15.11
C GLY A 21 9.72 -4.07 -14.09
N ALA A 22 9.58 -3.71 -12.79
CA ALA A 22 9.93 -4.60 -11.70
C ALA A 22 8.91 -5.73 -11.59
N ARG A 23 9.39 -6.93 -11.55
CA ARG A 23 8.57 -8.08 -11.22
C ARG A 23 8.48 -8.23 -9.71
N CYS A 24 7.28 -8.47 -9.21
CA CYS A 24 7.10 -8.78 -7.81
C CYS A 24 7.72 -10.15 -7.51
N ASN A 25 8.75 -10.16 -6.66
CA ASN A 25 9.38 -11.38 -6.16
C ASN A 25 9.20 -11.51 -4.64
N LYS A 26 8.05 -11.06 -4.15
CA LYS A 26 7.75 -11.07 -2.73
C LYS A 26 7.39 -12.46 -2.22
N TRP A 27 6.76 -13.24 -3.07
CA TRP A 27 6.41 -14.65 -2.83
C TRP A 27 7.28 -15.53 -3.71
N THR A 28 7.93 -16.52 -3.10
CA THR A 28 8.73 -17.50 -3.83
C THR A 28 7.81 -18.44 -4.59
N PHE A 29 8.20 -18.77 -5.83
CA PHE A 29 7.50 -19.79 -6.59
C PHE A 29 7.84 -21.17 -6.05
N ASP A 30 6.83 -21.98 -5.79
CA ASP A 30 7.01 -23.40 -5.57
C ASP A 30 7.29 -24.10 -6.90
N LYS A 31 8.42 -24.79 -6.99
CA LYS A 31 8.83 -25.50 -8.21
C LYS A 31 8.00 -26.77 -8.48
N SER A 32 7.27 -27.24 -7.48
CA SER A 32 6.35 -28.39 -7.60
C SER A 32 4.94 -28.00 -8.05
N LEU A 33 4.75 -26.71 -8.41
CA LEU A 33 3.44 -26.17 -8.79
C LEU A 33 2.80 -26.94 -9.94
N THR A 34 1.59 -27.43 -9.69
CA THR A 34 0.69 -27.95 -10.74
C THR A 34 -0.42 -26.95 -11.06
N ASN A 35 -1.37 -26.74 -10.15
CA ASN A 35 -2.52 -25.84 -10.34
C ASN A 35 -2.66 -24.76 -9.24
N ALA A 36 -2.10 -24.99 -8.06
CA ALA A 36 -2.12 -24.06 -6.94
C ALA A 36 -0.82 -24.16 -6.13
N MET A 37 -0.38 -23.05 -5.56
CA MET A 37 0.76 -23.02 -4.65
C MET A 37 0.26 -23.16 -3.20
N GLU A 38 1.06 -23.79 -2.35
CA GLU A 38 0.80 -23.89 -0.92
C GLU A 38 1.19 -22.61 -0.14
N ASN A 39 1.66 -21.58 -0.85
CA ASN A 39 2.09 -20.33 -0.26
C ASN A 39 0.87 -19.54 0.22
N ASP A 40 0.84 -19.26 1.51
CA ASP A 40 -0.21 -18.42 2.10
C ASP A 40 -0.01 -16.94 1.77
N PHE A 41 -1.12 -16.24 1.50
CA PHE A 41 -1.15 -14.79 1.46
C PHE A 41 -1.39 -14.27 2.88
N HIS A 42 -0.41 -13.56 3.45
CA HIS A 42 -0.55 -12.99 4.77
C HIS A 42 -1.45 -11.76 4.76
N ILE A 43 -2.50 -11.78 5.56
CA ILE A 43 -3.41 -10.64 5.74
C ILE A 43 -2.80 -9.63 6.71
N PHE A 44 -2.15 -10.11 7.77
CA PHE A 44 -1.45 -9.30 8.76
C PHE A 44 -0.05 -9.86 9.02
N ARG A 45 0.91 -8.98 9.23
CA ARG A 45 2.28 -9.36 9.62
C ARG A 45 2.91 -8.32 10.53
N LEU A 46 3.95 -8.72 11.25
CA LEU A 46 4.56 -7.92 12.30
C LEU A 46 5.05 -6.55 11.81
N ALA A 47 5.56 -6.46 10.59
CA ALA A 47 6.00 -5.18 10.03
C ALA A 47 4.84 -4.18 9.88
N ASP A 48 3.67 -4.64 9.45
CA ASP A 48 2.47 -3.79 9.40
C ASP A 48 2.08 -3.30 10.80
N VAL A 49 2.08 -4.19 11.80
CA VAL A 49 1.80 -3.83 13.20
C VAL A 49 2.78 -2.79 13.73
N TYR A 50 4.08 -2.93 13.43
CA TYR A 50 5.09 -1.94 13.82
C TYR A 50 4.84 -0.58 13.19
N LEU A 51 4.53 -0.55 11.90
CA LEU A 51 4.25 0.68 11.18
C LEU A 51 2.92 1.32 11.62
N MET A 52 1.88 0.53 11.91
CA MET A 52 0.64 1.02 12.51
C MET A 52 0.88 1.64 13.89
N LYS A 53 1.65 0.96 14.76
CA LYS A 53 1.97 1.50 16.09
C LYS A 53 2.77 2.80 15.97
N ALA A 54 3.75 2.86 15.06
CA ALA A 54 4.51 4.07 14.81
C ALA A 54 3.63 5.23 14.34
N GLU A 55 2.70 4.97 13.43
CA GLU A 55 1.73 5.95 12.96
C GLU A 55 0.84 6.47 14.09
N CYS A 56 0.31 5.58 14.93
CA CYS A 56 -0.49 5.95 16.09
C CYS A 56 0.29 6.86 17.03
N LEU A 57 1.53 6.52 17.34
CA LEU A 57 2.38 7.35 18.22
C LEU A 57 2.58 8.77 17.69
N ILE A 58 2.83 8.91 16.37
CA ILE A 58 2.98 10.23 15.77
C ILE A 58 1.66 11.01 15.75
N ARG A 59 0.54 10.36 15.39
CA ARG A 59 -0.77 11.03 15.33
C ARG A 59 -1.30 11.48 16.69
N THR A 60 -0.95 10.78 17.74
CA THR A 60 -1.38 11.12 19.11
C THR A 60 -0.41 12.05 19.85
N GLY A 61 0.66 12.53 19.18
CA GLY A 61 1.71 13.32 19.84
C GLY A 61 2.51 12.54 20.86
N GLY A 62 2.57 11.20 20.72
CA GLY A 62 3.28 10.32 21.62
C GLY A 62 4.80 10.27 21.39
N ASN A 63 5.42 9.17 21.80
CA ASN A 63 6.88 9.02 21.80
C ASN A 63 7.44 8.85 20.37
N ASN A 64 8.00 9.91 19.80
CA ASN A 64 8.64 9.87 18.47
C ASN A 64 9.86 8.95 18.45
N ALA A 65 10.63 8.84 19.53
CA ALA A 65 11.79 7.95 19.57
C ALA A 65 11.36 6.48 19.44
N GLU A 66 10.27 6.08 20.08
CA GLU A 66 9.72 4.74 19.94
C GLU A 66 9.14 4.53 18.51
N ALA A 67 8.44 5.52 17.95
CA ALA A 67 7.97 5.45 16.56
C ALA A 67 9.14 5.26 15.59
N THR A 68 10.21 6.03 15.77
CA THR A 68 11.43 5.93 14.95
C THR A 68 12.09 4.56 15.10
N ARG A 69 12.19 4.03 16.31
CA ARG A 69 12.72 2.68 16.57
C ARG A 69 11.94 1.60 15.82
N LEU A 70 10.62 1.68 15.85
CA LEU A 70 9.75 0.69 15.18
C LEU A 70 9.92 0.73 13.66
N VAL A 71 9.96 1.93 13.06
CA VAL A 71 10.19 2.09 11.61
C VAL A 71 11.60 1.59 11.26
N ASN A 72 12.62 1.95 12.04
CA ASN A 72 13.98 1.52 11.79
C ASN A 72 14.14 -0.01 11.90
N ALA A 73 13.43 -0.67 12.79
CA ALA A 73 13.44 -2.14 12.87
C ALA A 73 12.98 -2.79 11.56
N VAL A 74 11.97 -2.21 10.89
CA VAL A 74 11.53 -2.68 9.56
C VAL A 74 12.61 -2.43 8.51
N ARG A 75 13.23 -1.24 8.53
CA ARG A 75 14.29 -0.86 7.58
C ARG A 75 15.53 -1.70 7.75
N GLU A 76 16.01 -1.91 8.97
CA GLU A 76 17.18 -2.76 9.24
C GLU A 76 17.00 -4.19 8.75
N ARG A 77 15.80 -4.75 8.91
CA ARG A 77 15.48 -6.05 8.34
C ARG A 77 15.56 -6.04 6.80
N ALA A 78 15.05 -4.97 6.17
CA ALA A 78 15.02 -4.86 4.71
C ALA A 78 16.41 -4.64 4.11
N TYR A 79 17.22 -3.76 4.73
CA TYR A 79 18.56 -3.41 4.26
C TYR A 79 19.68 -4.32 4.79
N GLY A 80 19.40 -5.12 5.83
CA GLY A 80 20.40 -5.95 6.50
C GLY A 80 21.40 -5.18 7.35
N ASN A 81 21.21 -3.88 7.52
CA ASN A 81 22.07 -3.00 8.32
C ASN A 81 21.33 -1.71 8.73
N SER A 82 21.95 -0.92 9.63
CA SER A 82 21.39 0.33 10.16
C SER A 82 21.76 1.59 9.35
N ASN A 83 22.50 1.48 8.24
CA ASN A 83 23.01 2.66 7.50
C ASN A 83 21.90 3.51 6.88
N HIS A 84 20.71 2.95 6.75
CA HIS A 84 19.54 3.60 6.15
C HIS A 84 18.50 4.01 7.19
N ASN A 85 18.86 4.01 8.48
CA ASN A 85 17.96 4.39 9.54
C ASN A 85 17.61 5.87 9.50
N TYR A 86 16.36 6.18 9.83
CA TYR A 86 15.94 7.55 10.06
C TYR A 86 16.41 8.03 11.46
N ALA A 87 16.88 9.28 11.54
CA ALA A 87 17.14 9.93 12.83
C ALA A 87 15.82 10.25 13.56
N SER A 88 14.76 10.58 12.82
CA SER A 88 13.41 10.77 13.33
C SER A 88 12.40 10.51 12.22
N VAL A 89 11.18 10.11 12.59
CA VAL A 89 10.10 9.87 11.65
C VAL A 89 8.94 10.87 11.84
N ASP A 90 8.25 11.10 10.75
CA ASP A 90 6.99 11.83 10.63
C ASP A 90 5.98 10.99 9.86
N LEU A 91 4.78 11.49 9.67
CA LEU A 91 3.73 10.77 8.93
C LEU A 91 4.09 10.51 7.47
N GLU A 92 4.86 11.40 6.83
CA GLU A 92 5.27 11.22 5.43
C GLU A 92 6.25 10.06 5.30
N LYS A 93 7.26 9.98 6.19
CA LYS A 93 8.22 8.88 6.21
C LYS A 93 7.53 7.54 6.53
N ILE A 94 6.59 7.54 7.47
CA ILE A 94 5.80 6.33 7.77
C ILE A 94 4.97 5.91 6.58
N ALA A 95 4.28 6.83 5.90
CA ALA A 95 3.51 6.54 4.70
C ALA A 95 4.39 5.97 3.58
N LEU A 96 5.60 6.51 3.43
CA LEU A 96 6.58 6.04 2.44
C LEU A 96 7.07 4.64 2.79
N GLU A 97 7.43 4.40 4.05
CA GLU A 97 7.88 3.07 4.49
C GLU A 97 6.79 2.01 4.33
N ARG A 98 5.53 2.35 4.63
CA ARG A 98 4.39 1.46 4.38
C ARG A 98 4.26 1.12 2.90
N LYS A 99 4.47 2.08 1.99
CA LYS A 99 4.44 1.82 0.53
C LYS A 99 5.53 0.84 0.10
N PHE A 100 6.72 0.95 0.65
CA PHE A 100 7.83 0.05 0.33
C PHE A 100 7.63 -1.33 0.94
N GLU A 101 7.31 -1.36 2.23
CA GLU A 101 7.22 -2.60 2.99
C GLU A 101 6.01 -3.45 2.61
N LEU A 102 4.85 -2.80 2.39
CA LEU A 102 3.57 -3.45 2.13
C LEU A 102 3.16 -3.44 0.65
N ALA A 103 4.12 -3.18 -0.24
CA ALA A 103 3.90 -3.27 -1.67
C ALA A 103 3.35 -4.66 -2.05
N TRP A 104 2.33 -4.72 -2.90
CA TRP A 104 1.63 -5.92 -3.35
C TRP A 104 0.79 -6.66 -2.28
N GLU A 105 0.61 -6.07 -1.10
CA GLU A 105 -0.18 -6.64 0.01
C GLU A 105 -1.55 -5.98 0.16
N CYS A 106 -2.06 -5.32 -0.86
CA CYS A 106 -3.39 -4.70 -0.92
C CYS A 106 -3.64 -3.52 0.06
N HIS A 107 -2.61 -3.01 0.74
CA HIS A 107 -2.73 -1.89 1.69
C HIS A 107 -2.79 -0.50 1.03
N ALA A 108 -2.28 -0.36 -0.20
CA ALA A 108 -2.03 0.94 -0.82
C ALA A 108 -3.26 1.86 -0.95
N ARG A 109 -4.45 1.31 -1.28
CA ARG A 109 -5.67 2.11 -1.38
C ARG A 109 -6.08 2.67 -0.02
N GLN A 110 -6.13 1.82 0.98
CA GLN A 110 -6.51 2.14 2.34
C GLN A 110 -5.56 3.18 2.95
N ASP A 111 -4.26 2.98 2.78
CA ASP A 111 -3.23 3.90 3.25
C ASP A 111 -3.36 5.26 2.55
N ASN A 112 -3.49 5.30 1.23
CA ASN A 112 -3.64 6.56 0.50
C ASN A 112 -4.89 7.35 0.92
N ILE A 113 -6.00 6.69 1.23
CA ILE A 113 -7.21 7.35 1.76
C ILE A 113 -6.91 7.93 3.15
N ARG A 114 -6.33 7.13 4.05
CA ARG A 114 -6.03 7.54 5.43
C ARG A 114 -5.01 8.67 5.52
N PHE A 115 -4.01 8.68 4.62
CA PHE A 115 -3.02 9.75 4.52
C PHE A 115 -3.46 10.93 3.65
N GLY A 116 -4.68 10.91 3.11
CA GLY A 116 -5.22 12.01 2.31
C GLY A 116 -4.58 12.17 0.93
N THR A 117 -3.92 11.14 0.41
CA THR A 117 -3.19 11.18 -0.87
C THR A 117 -3.89 10.41 -2.00
N PHE A 118 -5.06 9.83 -1.74
CA PHE A 118 -5.75 8.98 -2.72
C PHE A 118 -6.14 9.71 -4.00
N GLN A 119 -6.49 10.98 -3.89
CA GLN A 119 -6.92 11.81 -5.01
C GLN A 119 -5.76 12.41 -5.80
N ASN A 120 -4.53 12.37 -5.28
CA ASN A 120 -3.37 12.95 -5.93
C ASN A 120 -3.04 12.22 -7.25
N ALA A 121 -2.49 12.98 -8.20
CA ALA A 121 -1.92 12.42 -9.41
C ALA A 121 -0.75 11.49 -9.07
N ARG A 122 -0.59 10.44 -9.83
CA ARG A 122 0.54 9.52 -9.80
C ARG A 122 0.69 8.87 -11.17
N TRP A 123 1.74 8.13 -11.38
CA TRP A 123 1.96 7.45 -12.64
C TRP A 123 0.73 6.63 -13.06
N LEU A 124 0.28 6.81 -14.28
CA LEU A 124 -0.94 6.24 -14.87
C LEU A 124 -2.26 6.60 -14.14
N LYS A 125 -2.26 7.54 -13.22
CA LYS A 125 -3.46 8.04 -12.56
C LYS A 125 -3.48 9.56 -12.55
N SER A 126 -4.43 10.16 -13.26
CA SER A 126 -4.69 11.59 -13.17
C SER A 126 -5.21 11.99 -11.79
N GLU A 127 -5.02 13.25 -11.44
CA GLU A 127 -5.61 13.83 -10.24
C GLU A 127 -7.15 13.72 -10.27
N THR A 128 -7.74 13.37 -9.14
CA THR A 128 -9.20 13.28 -8.98
C THR A 128 -9.69 14.18 -7.85
N LYS A 129 -9.04 15.32 -7.68
CA LYS A 129 -9.37 16.32 -6.67
C LYS A 129 -10.86 16.69 -6.69
N GLY A 130 -11.48 16.79 -5.54
CA GLY A 130 -12.92 17.07 -5.41
C GLY A 130 -13.83 15.85 -5.64
N LYS A 131 -13.27 14.67 -5.86
CA LYS A 131 -14.04 13.42 -6.00
C LYS A 131 -13.88 12.52 -4.77
N ASP A 132 -14.05 13.09 -3.59
CA ASP A 132 -13.88 12.38 -2.31
C ASP A 132 -14.86 11.21 -2.14
N TYR A 133 -15.98 11.23 -2.87
CA TYR A 133 -16.90 10.09 -2.92
C TYR A 133 -16.21 8.78 -3.37
N MET A 134 -15.12 8.88 -4.14
CA MET A 134 -14.35 7.71 -4.59
C MET A 134 -13.58 7.01 -3.45
N ASN A 135 -13.53 7.60 -2.26
CA ASN A 135 -12.98 6.94 -1.07
C ASN A 135 -13.84 5.75 -0.62
N ILE A 136 -15.12 5.76 -1.00
CA ILE A 136 -16.07 4.68 -0.73
C ILE A 136 -16.36 3.97 -2.06
N PHE A 137 -16.56 2.67 -2.05
CA PHE A 137 -16.97 1.94 -3.25
C PHE A 137 -18.46 2.18 -3.56
N PRO A 138 -18.86 2.19 -4.84
CA PRO A 138 -20.27 2.15 -5.18
C PRO A 138 -20.90 0.83 -4.74
N ILE A 139 -22.18 0.87 -4.45
CA ILE A 139 -22.98 -0.35 -4.31
C ILE A 139 -23.14 -0.96 -5.72
N SER A 140 -22.88 -2.25 -5.84
CA SER A 140 -23.00 -2.93 -7.13
C SER A 140 -24.45 -3.07 -7.56
N GLN A 141 -24.67 -3.14 -8.89
CA GLN A 141 -26.01 -3.35 -9.44
C GLN A 141 -26.59 -4.70 -8.99
N ASP A 142 -25.78 -5.73 -8.89
CA ASP A 142 -26.21 -7.06 -8.43
C ASP A 142 -26.72 -7.03 -6.99
N ALA A 143 -26.03 -6.28 -6.10
CA ALA A 143 -26.50 -6.11 -4.73
C ALA A 143 -27.84 -5.37 -4.68
N TRP A 144 -28.00 -4.33 -5.51
CA TRP A 144 -29.28 -3.60 -5.62
C TRP A 144 -30.39 -4.48 -6.19
N GLN A 145 -30.13 -5.29 -7.21
CA GLN A 145 -31.13 -6.24 -7.76
C GLN A 145 -31.62 -7.23 -6.70
N THR A 146 -30.74 -7.61 -5.78
CA THR A 146 -31.11 -8.52 -4.67
C THR A 146 -31.89 -7.78 -3.58
N ASN A 147 -31.63 -6.49 -3.36
CA ASN A 147 -32.31 -5.67 -2.38
C ASN A 147 -32.52 -4.23 -2.89
N GLN A 148 -33.67 -3.97 -3.48
CA GLN A 148 -34.04 -2.67 -4.05
C GLN A 148 -34.24 -1.55 -3.02
N ASN A 149 -34.17 -1.84 -1.73
CA ASN A 149 -34.16 -0.81 -0.69
C ASN A 149 -32.78 -0.14 -0.53
N LEU A 150 -31.74 -0.68 -1.16
CA LEU A 150 -30.41 -0.07 -1.14
C LEU A 150 -30.42 1.25 -1.91
N LYS A 151 -29.79 2.26 -1.33
CA LYS A 151 -29.56 3.56 -1.97
C LYS A 151 -28.09 3.68 -2.31
N GLN A 152 -27.79 4.10 -3.52
CA GLN A 152 -26.43 4.32 -3.98
C GLN A 152 -25.69 5.33 -3.10
N ASN A 153 -24.40 5.13 -2.92
CA ASN A 153 -23.55 6.08 -2.21
C ASN A 153 -23.49 7.42 -2.94
N PRO A 154 -23.46 8.56 -2.21
CA PRO A 154 -23.40 9.87 -2.82
C PRO A 154 -22.25 10.02 -3.82
N GLY A 155 -22.50 10.69 -4.93
CA GLY A 155 -21.53 10.96 -5.99
C GLY A 155 -21.44 9.89 -7.09
N TYR A 156 -22.06 8.74 -6.90
CA TYR A 156 -22.20 7.71 -7.92
C TYR A 156 -23.57 7.81 -8.63
N PRO A 157 -23.65 7.35 -9.90
CA PRO A 157 -24.94 7.28 -10.61
C PRO A 157 -25.97 6.47 -9.81
N ALA A 158 -27.22 6.87 -9.86
CA ALA A 158 -28.33 6.06 -9.32
C ALA A 158 -28.47 4.75 -10.12
N PHE A 159 -29.14 3.77 -9.56
CA PHE A 159 -29.45 2.48 -10.21
C PHE A 159 -30.46 2.66 -11.32
#